data_1733eef14dc8cbb939b5637a3ec78024
#
_entry.id   1733eef14dc8cbb939b5637a3ec78024
#
_cell.length_a   1.000
_cell.length_b   1.000
_cell.length_c   1.000
_cell.angle_alpha   90.00
_cell.angle_beta   90.00
_cell.angle_gamma   90.00
#
_symmetry.space_group_name_H-M   'P 1'
#
loop_
_entity.id
_entity.type
_entity.pdbx_description
1 polymer ?
#
loop_
_entity_poly.entity_id
_entity_poly.type
_entity_poly.pdbx_seq_one_letter_code
_entity_poly.pdbx_strand_id
1 'polypeptide(L)'
;MSRVLTGVSGIHRGIALGAGLVMAGGLALFATGAGAAPQPTVNQVQARINQLTSQFDKVSEQLDQASQQLSAAQSRLSQVRLRLDHANSQFQTEQASVAQNAAAAFEDTGATSIAGVLTSGDPSVVLQQGALLMEVSGNQGAETKQLLTDASQLAGVEQEMQRTETGIAGLKQQLAGHKSSLGKLIDTQKATLAGLTVPQQQAVTNQSIGANGSSAPQQYTGPTTTQAQKAVAFAYAQLGCPYVYGGTGPCPRGFDCSGLAQAAWAAAGVQIPRDSYGQWAALPHVPLSSIEPGDLLIYNGEGHVAIYVGGGYIIDAPQTGMNVEKIPESTPWYAGNLDGVLRP
;
A
#
# COMPACT_ATOMS: atom_id res chain seq x y z
N MET A 1 -51.37 -10.77 -1.71
CA MET A 1 -50.22 -11.70 -1.55
C MET A 1 -48.95 -10.88 -1.77
N SER A 2 -48.34 -10.51 -0.65
CA SER A 2 -47.08 -9.75 -0.59
C SER A 2 -45.91 -10.58 -1.10
N ARG A 3 -45.02 -10.00 -1.90
CA ARG A 3 -43.63 -10.42 -2.01
C ARG A 3 -42.71 -9.25 -1.74
N VAL A 4 -42.01 -9.39 -0.67
CA VAL A 4 -40.95 -8.55 -0.13
C VAL A 4 -39.75 -8.62 -1.08
N LEU A 5 -39.29 -7.49 -1.58
CA LEU A 5 -37.99 -7.32 -2.21
C LEU A 5 -36.95 -7.07 -1.11
N THR A 6 -36.13 -8.06 -0.85
CA THR A 6 -34.96 -7.96 0.03
C THR A 6 -33.89 -7.10 -0.65
N GLY A 7 -33.56 -6.01 0.02
CA GLY A 7 -32.50 -5.11 -0.40
C GLY A 7 -31.11 -5.74 -0.31
N VAL A 8 -30.31 -5.53 -1.34
CA VAL A 8 -28.88 -5.80 -1.35
C VAL A 8 -28.21 -4.70 -0.54
N SER A 9 -27.83 -5.04 0.68
CA SER A 9 -27.02 -4.19 1.57
C SER A 9 -25.60 -4.11 1.02
N GLY A 10 -25.28 -2.97 0.37
CA GLY A 10 -23.92 -2.62 0.01
C GLY A 10 -23.10 -2.38 1.28
N ILE A 11 -22.10 -3.21 1.50
CA ILE A 11 -21.13 -3.06 2.58
C ILE A 11 -20.24 -1.85 2.26
N HIS A 12 -20.63 -0.69 2.76
CA HIS A 12 -19.72 0.44 2.90
C HIS A 12 -18.76 0.13 4.06
N ARG A 13 -17.64 -0.51 3.77
CA ARG A 13 -16.50 -0.48 4.67
C ARG A 13 -15.95 0.95 4.65
N GLY A 14 -16.42 1.77 5.56
CA GLY A 14 -15.81 3.06 5.87
C GLY A 14 -14.37 2.82 6.28
N ILE A 15 -13.45 3.39 5.51
CA ILE A 15 -12.06 3.54 5.92
C ILE A 15 -12.11 4.50 7.11
N ALA A 16 -12.02 3.95 8.32
CA ALA A 16 -11.81 4.73 9.51
C ALA A 16 -10.46 5.43 9.37
N LEU A 17 -10.49 6.73 9.22
CA LEU A 17 -9.35 7.62 9.41
C LEU A 17 -8.85 7.43 10.85
N GLY A 18 -7.93 6.51 11.04
CA GLY A 18 -7.16 6.41 12.26
C GLY A 18 -6.32 7.67 12.40
N ALA A 19 -6.84 8.66 13.11
CA ALA A 19 -6.05 9.78 13.58
C ALA A 19 -4.94 9.20 14.46
N GLY A 20 -3.74 9.07 13.90
CA GLY A 20 -2.55 8.67 14.64
C GLY A 20 -2.31 9.67 15.75
N LEU A 21 -2.57 9.24 16.97
CA LEU A 21 -2.21 9.97 18.18
C LEU A 21 -0.68 10.05 18.22
N VAL A 22 -0.13 11.18 17.75
CA VAL A 22 1.27 11.53 17.98
C VAL A 22 1.37 11.84 19.47
N MET A 23 1.68 10.84 20.26
CA MET A 23 2.12 11.05 21.63
C MET A 23 3.47 11.75 21.58
N ALA A 24 3.44 13.07 21.57
CA ALA A 24 4.59 13.90 21.89
C ALA A 24 4.98 13.57 23.33
N GLY A 25 5.88 12.62 23.49
CA GLY A 25 6.56 12.38 24.76
C GLY A 25 7.36 13.63 25.09
N GLY A 26 6.77 14.52 25.89
CA GLY A 26 7.41 15.74 26.35
C GLY A 26 8.72 15.41 27.05
N LEU A 27 9.83 15.96 26.52
CA LEU A 27 11.03 16.17 27.29
C LEU A 27 10.69 17.22 28.37
N ALA A 28 10.41 16.77 29.57
CA ALA A 28 10.42 17.66 30.71
C ALA A 28 11.86 18.12 30.94
N LEU A 29 12.17 19.32 30.48
CA LEU A 29 13.38 20.05 30.85
C LEU A 29 13.24 20.48 32.31
N PHE A 30 13.72 19.68 33.24
CA PHE A 30 14.00 20.17 34.57
C PHE A 30 15.39 20.81 34.56
N ALA A 31 15.41 22.13 34.36
CA ALA A 31 16.57 22.93 34.64
C ALA A 31 16.60 23.24 36.14
N THR A 32 17.51 22.57 36.89
CA THR A 32 18.20 23.16 38.06
C THR A 32 19.30 22.19 38.52
N GLY A 33 20.53 22.67 38.54
CA GLY A 33 21.67 22.02 39.16
C GLY A 33 22.65 21.38 38.17
N ALA A 34 23.89 21.87 38.13
CA ALA A 34 24.98 21.35 37.31
C ALA A 34 25.49 19.99 37.85
N GLY A 35 24.66 18.97 37.72
CA GLY A 35 25.05 17.57 37.76
C GLY A 35 24.90 17.02 36.36
N ALA A 36 25.93 16.43 35.78
CA ALA A 36 25.83 15.74 34.50
C ALA A 36 24.66 14.78 34.56
N ALA A 37 23.67 14.92 33.66
CA ALA A 37 22.57 13.98 33.57
C ALA A 37 23.14 12.56 33.49
N PRO A 38 22.61 11.58 34.26
CA PRO A 38 23.12 10.22 34.24
C PRO A 38 23.10 9.68 32.82
N GLN A 39 24.22 9.20 32.35
CA GLN A 39 24.35 8.57 31.02
C GLN A 39 23.34 7.42 30.91
N PRO A 40 22.56 7.30 29.83
CA PRO A 40 21.62 6.22 29.68
C PRO A 40 22.36 4.87 29.72
N THR A 41 21.77 3.89 30.37
CA THR A 41 22.32 2.52 30.40
C THR A 41 22.19 1.87 29.02
N VAL A 42 23.03 0.88 28.72
CA VAL A 42 22.97 0.12 27.47
C VAL A 42 21.57 -0.45 27.24
N ASN A 43 20.92 -0.99 28.29
CA ASN A 43 19.56 -1.54 28.19
C ASN A 43 18.50 -0.47 27.85
N GLN A 44 18.63 0.74 28.40
CA GLN A 44 17.71 1.84 28.06
C GLN A 44 17.88 2.28 26.62
N VAL A 45 19.12 2.33 26.14
CA VAL A 45 19.42 2.66 24.75
C VAL A 45 18.89 1.57 23.82
N GLN A 46 19.12 0.30 24.15
CA GLN A 46 18.61 -0.82 23.36
C GLN A 46 17.08 -0.80 23.28
N ALA A 47 16.40 -0.59 24.40
CA ALA A 47 14.93 -0.46 24.40
C ALA A 47 14.47 0.70 23.52
N ARG A 48 15.19 1.81 23.52
CA ARG A 48 14.87 2.96 22.66
C ARG A 48 15.10 2.65 21.18
N ILE A 49 16.18 1.97 20.84
CA ILE A 49 16.47 1.52 19.46
C ILE A 49 15.39 0.56 19.00
N ASN A 50 15.05 -0.45 19.79
CA ASN A 50 13.98 -1.41 19.45
C ASN A 50 12.64 -0.70 19.20
N GLN A 51 12.30 0.30 20.03
CA GLN A 51 11.09 1.11 19.82
C GLN A 51 11.14 1.90 18.50
N LEU A 52 12.28 2.52 18.17
CA LEU A 52 12.47 3.26 16.94
C LEU A 52 12.43 2.33 15.72
N THR A 53 13.03 1.16 15.80
CA THR A 53 12.97 0.12 14.77
C THR A 53 11.53 -0.29 14.51
N SER A 54 10.77 -0.62 15.57
CA SER A 54 9.36 -1.00 15.43
C SER A 54 8.49 0.10 14.79
N GLN A 55 8.77 1.36 15.08
CA GLN A 55 8.06 2.48 14.45
C GLN A 55 8.50 2.67 12.98
N PHE A 56 9.78 2.49 12.72
CA PHE A 56 10.34 2.59 11.37
C PHE A 56 9.72 1.54 10.45
N ASP A 57 9.70 0.28 10.88
CA ASP A 57 9.14 -0.83 10.09
C ASP A 57 7.68 -0.56 9.73
N LYS A 58 6.85 -0.19 10.71
CA LYS A 58 5.43 0.14 10.49
C LYS A 58 5.24 1.26 9.48
N VAL A 59 5.98 2.36 9.62
CA VAL A 59 5.87 3.50 8.70
C VAL A 59 6.41 3.14 7.32
N SER A 60 7.46 2.32 7.25
CA SER A 60 8.05 1.82 6.01
C SER A 60 7.04 1.01 5.21
N GLU A 61 6.43 0.01 5.83
CA GLU A 61 5.44 -0.84 5.18
C GLU A 61 4.15 -0.07 4.80
N GLN A 62 3.70 0.87 5.65
CA GLN A 62 2.58 1.75 5.31
C GLN A 62 2.88 2.64 4.09
N LEU A 63 4.12 3.08 3.94
CA LEU A 63 4.54 3.87 2.78
C LEU A 63 4.54 3.00 1.51
N ASP A 64 5.00 1.76 1.58
CA ASP A 64 4.97 0.83 0.46
C ASP A 64 3.53 0.49 0.05
N GLN A 65 2.66 0.21 1.01
CA GLN A 65 1.23 0.00 0.77
C GLN A 65 0.58 1.22 0.09
N ALA A 66 0.84 2.43 0.59
CA ALA A 66 0.32 3.66 -0.01
C ALA A 66 0.86 3.88 -1.43
N SER A 67 2.12 3.50 -1.69
CA SER A 67 2.73 3.57 -3.03
C SER A 67 2.06 2.63 -4.02
N GLN A 68 1.75 1.40 -3.61
CA GLN A 68 1.03 0.42 -4.43
C GLN A 68 -0.41 0.87 -4.70
N GLN A 69 -1.11 1.37 -3.67
CA GLN A 69 -2.45 1.91 -3.83
C GLN A 69 -2.47 3.10 -4.80
N LEU A 70 -1.46 3.97 -4.75
CA LEU A 70 -1.32 5.08 -5.69
C LEU A 70 -1.12 4.59 -7.11
N SER A 71 -0.26 3.59 -7.32
CA SER A 71 -0.03 2.98 -8.63
C SER A 71 -1.31 2.35 -9.19
N ALA A 72 -2.04 1.60 -8.39
CA ALA A 72 -3.32 1.00 -8.77
C ALA A 72 -4.38 2.06 -9.11
N ALA A 73 -4.47 3.14 -8.31
CA ALA A 73 -5.39 4.24 -8.56
C ALA A 73 -5.05 5.01 -9.84
N GLN A 74 -3.77 5.19 -10.15
CA GLN A 74 -3.32 5.80 -11.41
C GLN A 74 -3.67 4.93 -12.62
N SER A 75 -3.49 3.61 -12.53
CA SER A 75 -3.90 2.66 -13.56
C SER A 75 -5.42 2.70 -13.79
N ARG A 76 -6.19 2.75 -12.68
CA ARG A 76 -7.66 2.92 -12.75
C ARG A 76 -8.04 4.24 -13.42
N LEU A 77 -7.39 5.35 -13.08
CA LEU A 77 -7.65 6.65 -13.71
C LEU A 77 -7.46 6.60 -15.22
N SER A 78 -6.42 5.92 -15.70
CA SER A 78 -6.19 5.73 -17.14
C SER A 78 -7.34 4.97 -17.81
N GLN A 79 -7.86 3.93 -17.18
CA GLN A 79 -9.01 3.18 -17.68
C GLN A 79 -10.31 4.00 -17.64
N VAL A 80 -10.52 4.79 -16.59
CA VAL A 80 -11.69 5.68 -16.49
C VAL A 80 -11.65 6.74 -17.58
N ARG A 81 -10.48 7.30 -17.87
CA ARG A 81 -10.33 8.29 -18.97
C ARG A 81 -10.69 7.69 -20.32
N LEU A 82 -10.25 6.49 -20.64
CA LEU A 82 -10.64 5.81 -21.88
C LEU A 82 -12.15 5.58 -21.96
N ARG A 83 -12.79 5.22 -20.84
CA ARG A 83 -14.25 5.07 -20.80
C ARG A 83 -14.97 6.41 -20.94
N LEU A 84 -14.41 7.47 -20.39
CA LEU A 84 -14.94 8.83 -20.52
C LEU A 84 -14.92 9.28 -21.97
N ASP A 85 -13.79 9.11 -22.66
CA ASP A 85 -13.66 9.45 -24.08
C ASP A 85 -14.67 8.68 -24.94
N HIS A 86 -14.86 7.39 -24.64
CA HIS A 86 -15.83 6.56 -25.35
C HIS A 86 -17.28 7.01 -25.08
N ALA A 87 -17.65 7.20 -23.81
CA ALA A 87 -18.99 7.65 -23.42
C ALA A 87 -19.31 9.04 -23.99
N ASN A 88 -18.33 9.94 -23.98
CA ASN A 88 -18.48 11.27 -24.59
C ASN A 88 -18.70 11.18 -26.10
N SER A 89 -17.95 10.34 -26.81
CA SER A 89 -18.13 10.13 -28.24
C SER A 89 -19.49 9.53 -28.57
N GLN A 90 -19.99 8.58 -27.79
CA GLN A 90 -21.31 8.01 -27.93
C GLN A 90 -22.41 9.06 -27.73
N PHE A 91 -22.30 9.81 -26.63
CA PHE A 91 -23.26 10.88 -26.32
C PHE A 91 -23.32 11.95 -27.42
N GLN A 92 -22.15 12.39 -27.93
CA GLN A 92 -22.11 13.38 -29.04
C GLN A 92 -22.73 12.85 -30.33
N THR A 93 -22.48 11.57 -30.64
CA THR A 93 -23.05 10.92 -31.84
C THR A 93 -24.57 10.86 -31.75
N GLU A 94 -25.11 10.42 -30.61
CA GLU A 94 -26.54 10.32 -30.39
C GLU A 94 -27.19 11.70 -30.33
N GLN A 95 -26.54 12.67 -29.69
CA GLN A 95 -26.99 14.07 -29.67
C GLN A 95 -27.11 14.65 -31.08
N ALA A 96 -26.12 14.39 -31.96
CA ALA A 96 -26.15 14.85 -33.36
C ALA A 96 -27.27 14.17 -34.13
N SER A 97 -27.52 12.88 -33.93
CA SER A 97 -28.62 12.12 -34.55
C SER A 97 -29.97 12.71 -34.17
N VAL A 98 -30.20 12.88 -32.88
CA VAL A 98 -31.45 13.46 -32.35
C VAL A 98 -31.65 14.90 -32.84
N ALA A 99 -30.59 15.71 -32.92
CA ALA A 99 -30.65 17.08 -33.45
C ALA A 99 -31.02 17.13 -34.94
N GLN A 100 -30.46 16.22 -35.76
CA GLN A 100 -30.82 16.12 -37.18
C GLN A 100 -32.26 15.69 -37.37
N ASN A 101 -32.75 14.72 -36.63
CA ASN A 101 -34.14 14.27 -36.70
C ASN A 101 -35.12 15.35 -36.22
N ALA A 102 -34.75 16.08 -35.16
CA ALA A 102 -35.54 17.21 -34.68
C ALA A 102 -35.58 18.36 -35.68
N ALA A 103 -34.50 18.67 -36.38
CA ALA A 103 -34.46 19.68 -37.44
C ALA A 103 -35.34 19.30 -38.64
N ALA A 104 -35.29 18.05 -39.09
CA ALA A 104 -36.14 17.53 -40.16
C ALA A 104 -37.65 17.59 -39.77
N ALA A 105 -37.98 17.23 -38.53
CA ALA A 105 -39.36 17.33 -38.04
C ALA A 105 -39.85 18.79 -37.89
N PHE A 106 -38.93 19.73 -37.63
CA PHE A 106 -39.25 21.17 -37.54
C PHE A 106 -39.62 21.77 -38.90
N GLU A 107 -38.93 21.40 -39.97
CA GLU A 107 -39.27 21.83 -41.34
C GLU A 107 -40.69 21.41 -41.73
N ASP A 108 -41.16 20.31 -41.15
CA ASP A 108 -42.48 19.73 -41.45
C ASP A 108 -43.61 20.24 -40.53
N THR A 109 -43.36 20.64 -39.29
CA THR A 109 -44.37 20.92 -38.24
C THR A 109 -44.27 22.26 -37.52
N GLY A 110 -43.19 23.04 -37.64
CA GLY A 110 -43.02 24.38 -37.00
C GLY A 110 -42.78 24.36 -35.48
N ALA A 111 -42.33 23.29 -34.89
CA ALA A 111 -42.15 23.12 -33.43
C ALA A 111 -40.78 23.63 -32.91
N THR A 112 -40.79 24.73 -32.15
CA THR A 112 -39.58 25.51 -31.77
C THR A 112 -38.87 25.10 -30.47
N SER A 113 -39.39 24.16 -29.67
CA SER A 113 -38.91 24.00 -28.28
C SER A 113 -37.87 22.89 -28.03
N ILE A 114 -37.61 22.00 -28.96
CA ILE A 114 -36.69 20.84 -28.76
C ILE A 114 -35.24 21.20 -29.07
N ALA A 115 -35.00 22.13 -30.00
CA ALA A 115 -33.67 22.47 -30.49
C ALA A 115 -32.72 23.03 -29.38
N GLY A 116 -33.26 23.77 -28.42
CA GLY A 116 -32.45 24.37 -27.33
C GLY A 116 -31.85 23.36 -26.35
N VAL A 117 -32.54 22.23 -26.11
CA VAL A 117 -32.09 21.16 -25.22
C VAL A 117 -30.99 20.34 -25.88
N LEU A 118 -31.08 20.16 -27.18
CA LEU A 118 -30.19 19.31 -27.96
C LEU A 118 -28.85 19.98 -28.30
N THR A 119 -28.74 21.30 -28.10
CA THR A 119 -27.49 22.05 -28.34
C THR A 119 -26.59 22.13 -27.09
N SER A 120 -27.06 21.71 -25.92
CA SER A 120 -26.26 21.71 -24.72
C SER A 120 -25.25 20.56 -24.72
N GLY A 121 -23.96 20.86 -24.72
CA GLY A 121 -22.88 19.86 -24.57
C GLY A 121 -22.77 19.30 -23.14
N ASP A 122 -23.62 19.75 -22.20
CA ASP A 122 -23.60 19.30 -20.80
C ASP A 122 -24.63 18.18 -20.57
N PRO A 123 -24.20 16.95 -20.25
CA PRO A 123 -25.07 15.81 -20.03
C PRO A 123 -26.06 16.02 -18.89
N SER A 124 -25.73 16.84 -17.89
CA SER A 124 -26.63 17.13 -16.76
C SER A 124 -27.84 18.01 -17.19
N VAL A 125 -27.63 18.91 -18.10
CA VAL A 125 -28.72 19.74 -18.71
C VAL A 125 -29.63 18.87 -19.55
N VAL A 126 -29.07 17.94 -20.34
CA VAL A 126 -29.83 16.97 -21.13
C VAL A 126 -30.67 16.07 -20.25
N LEU A 127 -30.13 15.60 -19.14
CA LEU A 127 -30.85 14.77 -18.17
C LEU A 127 -32.01 15.52 -17.49
N GLN A 128 -31.78 16.78 -17.09
CA GLN A 128 -32.82 17.61 -16.45
C GLN A 128 -33.97 17.94 -17.38
N GLN A 129 -33.69 18.23 -18.63
CA GLN A 129 -34.70 18.65 -19.62
C GLN A 129 -35.30 17.47 -20.39
N GLY A 130 -34.57 16.35 -20.48
CA GLY A 130 -35.01 15.16 -21.18
C GLY A 130 -36.24 14.49 -20.56
N ALA A 131 -36.41 14.60 -19.24
CA ALA A 131 -37.63 14.15 -18.57
C ALA A 131 -38.91 14.90 -19.08
N LEU A 132 -38.77 16.19 -19.35
CA LEU A 132 -39.84 17.01 -19.94
C LEU A 132 -40.09 16.65 -21.41
N LEU A 133 -39.05 16.30 -22.16
CA LEU A 133 -39.14 15.88 -23.55
C LEU A 133 -39.86 14.54 -23.72
N MET A 134 -39.64 13.59 -22.81
CA MET A 134 -40.34 12.30 -22.84
C MET A 134 -41.85 12.42 -22.62
N GLU A 135 -42.28 13.42 -21.87
CA GLU A 135 -43.72 13.68 -21.62
C GLU A 135 -44.44 14.29 -22.84
N VAL A 136 -43.67 15.03 -23.67
CA VAL A 136 -44.22 15.75 -24.84
C VAL A 136 -44.13 14.91 -26.14
N SER A 137 -43.19 13.96 -26.23
CA SER A 137 -42.85 13.23 -27.46
C SER A 137 -43.39 11.79 -27.48
N GLY A 138 -44.66 11.60 -27.57
CA GLY A 138 -45.28 10.26 -27.46
C GLY A 138 -44.85 9.17 -28.48
N ASN A 139 -44.07 9.49 -29.53
CA ASN A 139 -43.68 8.52 -30.59
C ASN A 139 -42.21 8.58 -31.05
N GLN A 140 -41.40 9.54 -30.58
CA GLN A 140 -39.94 9.57 -30.84
C GLN A 140 -39.12 9.03 -29.64
N GLY A 141 -39.74 8.16 -28.86
CA GLY A 141 -39.27 7.78 -27.54
C GLY A 141 -37.98 6.91 -27.48
N ALA A 142 -37.57 6.25 -28.57
CA ALA A 142 -36.42 5.34 -28.54
C ALA A 142 -35.08 6.11 -28.58
N GLU A 143 -34.93 7.08 -29.50
CA GLU A 143 -33.71 7.88 -29.66
C GLU A 143 -33.50 8.82 -28.45
N THR A 144 -34.58 9.51 -28.03
CA THR A 144 -34.51 10.35 -26.81
C THR A 144 -34.15 9.52 -25.57
N LYS A 145 -34.69 8.31 -25.45
CA LYS A 145 -34.36 7.40 -24.36
C LYS A 145 -32.90 6.96 -24.42
N GLN A 146 -32.35 6.70 -25.60
CA GLN A 146 -30.95 6.34 -25.79
C GLN A 146 -30.05 7.53 -25.41
N LEU A 147 -30.34 8.74 -25.88
CA LEU A 147 -29.62 9.96 -25.53
C LEU A 147 -29.56 10.19 -23.99
N LEU A 148 -30.70 9.99 -23.31
CA LEU A 148 -30.73 10.08 -21.84
C LEU A 148 -29.90 8.97 -21.15
N THR A 149 -29.90 7.78 -21.72
CA THR A 149 -29.08 6.69 -21.24
C THR A 149 -27.61 7.02 -21.37
N ASP A 150 -27.18 7.53 -22.54
CA ASP A 150 -25.78 7.89 -22.79
C ASP A 150 -25.35 9.10 -21.95
N ALA A 151 -26.23 10.09 -21.75
CA ALA A 151 -25.98 11.21 -20.82
C ALA A 151 -25.81 10.74 -19.38
N SER A 152 -26.64 9.79 -18.93
CA SER A 152 -26.54 9.21 -17.60
C SER A 152 -25.24 8.41 -17.42
N GLN A 153 -24.84 7.65 -18.44
CA GLN A 153 -23.59 6.91 -18.45
C GLN A 153 -22.39 7.86 -18.41
N LEU A 154 -22.38 8.90 -19.23
CA LEU A 154 -21.32 9.91 -19.25
C LEU A 154 -21.18 10.60 -17.90
N ALA A 155 -22.26 11.09 -17.31
CA ALA A 155 -22.26 11.69 -15.98
C ALA A 155 -21.74 10.74 -14.89
N GLY A 156 -22.08 9.46 -14.98
CA GLY A 156 -21.59 8.43 -14.07
C GLY A 156 -20.07 8.22 -14.16
N VAL A 157 -19.54 8.22 -15.38
CA VAL A 157 -18.08 8.07 -15.62
C VAL A 157 -17.33 9.33 -15.20
N GLU A 158 -17.87 10.53 -15.42
CA GLU A 158 -17.30 11.79 -14.94
C GLU A 158 -17.20 11.81 -13.42
N GLN A 159 -18.24 11.37 -12.72
CA GLN A 159 -18.22 11.27 -11.26
C GLN A 159 -17.20 10.25 -10.77
N GLU A 160 -17.06 9.10 -11.47
CA GLU A 160 -16.02 8.12 -11.14
C GLU A 160 -14.61 8.70 -11.32
N MET A 161 -14.38 9.46 -12.37
CA MET A 161 -13.12 10.16 -12.62
C MET A 161 -12.77 11.11 -11.47
N GLN A 162 -13.71 11.99 -11.09
CA GLN A 162 -13.51 12.94 -9.99
C GLN A 162 -13.20 12.24 -8.66
N ARG A 163 -13.92 11.15 -8.34
CA ARG A 163 -13.65 10.34 -7.13
C ARG A 163 -12.26 9.70 -7.16
N THR A 164 -11.84 9.20 -8.31
CA THR A 164 -10.53 8.58 -8.49
C THR A 164 -9.42 9.62 -8.35
N GLU A 165 -9.56 10.81 -8.94
CA GLU A 165 -8.59 11.91 -8.81
C GLU A 165 -8.49 12.41 -7.37
N THR A 166 -9.62 12.56 -6.68
CA THR A 166 -9.65 12.93 -5.25
C THR A 166 -8.95 11.86 -4.40
N GLY A 167 -9.19 10.58 -4.68
CA GLY A 167 -8.51 9.46 -4.02
C GLY A 167 -6.99 9.50 -4.23
N ILE A 168 -6.54 9.77 -5.46
CA ILE A 168 -5.11 9.93 -5.79
C ILE A 168 -4.49 11.10 -5.01
N ALA A 169 -5.18 12.22 -4.89
CA ALA A 169 -4.69 13.37 -4.12
C ALA A 169 -4.51 13.00 -2.64
N GLY A 170 -5.47 12.30 -2.04
CA GLY A 170 -5.39 11.78 -0.67
C GLY A 170 -4.22 10.83 -0.45
N LEU A 171 -4.02 9.87 -1.37
CA LEU A 171 -2.89 8.93 -1.32
C LEU A 171 -1.54 9.64 -1.41
N LYS A 172 -1.40 10.65 -2.27
CA LYS A 172 -0.18 11.47 -2.37
C LYS A 172 0.11 12.21 -1.06
N GLN A 173 -0.91 12.73 -0.39
CA GLN A 173 -0.77 13.41 0.90
C GLN A 173 -0.33 12.41 1.99
N GLN A 174 -0.93 11.23 2.06
CA GLN A 174 -0.53 10.15 2.98
C GLN A 174 0.93 9.75 2.74
N LEU A 175 1.31 9.54 1.49
CA LEU A 175 2.68 9.22 1.10
C LEU A 175 3.69 10.26 1.58
N ALA A 176 3.38 11.56 1.42
CA ALA A 176 4.21 12.65 1.90
C ALA A 176 4.31 12.64 3.43
N GLY A 177 3.22 12.36 4.14
CA GLY A 177 3.17 12.22 5.59
C GLY A 177 4.06 11.08 6.09
N HIS A 178 3.94 9.89 5.50
CA HIS A 178 4.76 8.74 5.85
C HIS A 178 6.25 8.99 5.58
N LYS A 179 6.61 9.58 4.42
CA LYS A 179 8.00 9.99 4.11
C LYS A 179 8.57 10.96 5.15
N SER A 180 7.80 11.96 5.56
CA SER A 180 8.22 12.91 6.60
C SER A 180 8.43 12.22 7.95
N SER A 181 7.52 11.32 8.33
CA SER A 181 7.63 10.55 9.58
C SER A 181 8.86 9.65 9.57
N LEU A 182 9.10 8.97 8.45
CA LEU A 182 10.28 8.11 8.27
C LEU A 182 11.58 8.91 8.40
N GLY A 183 11.67 10.08 7.76
CA GLY A 183 12.83 10.98 7.89
C GLY A 183 13.11 11.34 9.35
N LYS A 184 12.08 11.71 10.12
CA LYS A 184 12.22 12.04 11.56
C LYS A 184 12.68 10.85 12.38
N LEU A 185 12.19 9.64 12.09
CA LEU A 185 12.62 8.42 12.78
C LEU A 185 14.10 8.12 12.50
N ILE A 186 14.53 8.22 11.24
CA ILE A 186 15.94 8.06 10.83
C ILE A 186 16.84 9.07 11.56
N ASP A 187 16.46 10.36 11.58
CA ASP A 187 17.25 11.39 12.25
C ASP A 187 17.33 11.14 13.76
N THR A 188 16.22 10.74 14.38
CA THR A 188 16.19 10.39 15.80
C THR A 188 17.07 9.17 16.11
N GLN A 189 17.07 8.16 15.25
CA GLN A 189 17.91 6.98 15.41
C GLN A 189 19.39 7.32 15.28
N LYS A 190 19.76 8.13 14.26
CA LYS A 190 21.14 8.63 14.08
C LYS A 190 21.61 9.41 15.30
N ALA A 191 20.78 10.33 15.80
CA ALA A 191 21.09 11.11 16.99
C ALA A 191 21.28 10.22 18.23
N THR A 192 20.44 9.19 18.40
CA THR A 192 20.54 8.21 19.50
C THR A 192 21.87 7.46 19.42
N LEU A 193 22.24 6.98 18.24
CA LEU A 193 23.51 6.24 18.04
C LEU A 193 24.74 7.14 18.20
N ALA A 194 24.69 8.37 17.71
CA ALA A 194 25.80 9.34 17.84
C ALA A 194 26.05 9.77 19.28
N GLY A 195 25.06 9.68 20.16
CA GLY A 195 25.20 9.95 21.59
C GLY A 195 25.84 8.84 22.39
N LEU A 196 26.14 7.67 21.79
CA LEU A 196 26.73 6.54 22.44
C LEU A 196 28.26 6.57 22.43
N THR A 197 28.87 6.06 23.51
CA THR A 197 30.30 5.75 23.52
C THR A 197 30.60 4.52 22.66
N VAL A 198 31.84 4.38 22.18
CA VAL A 198 32.24 3.22 21.35
C VAL A 198 31.89 1.87 21.99
N PRO A 199 32.15 1.62 23.31
CA PRO A 199 31.73 0.37 23.94
C PRO A 199 30.22 0.15 23.96
N GLN A 200 29.44 1.24 24.13
CA GLN A 200 27.96 1.17 24.06
C GLN A 200 27.47 0.85 22.66
N GLN A 201 28.06 1.44 21.63
CA GLN A 201 27.75 1.14 20.23
C GLN A 201 28.00 -0.35 19.92
N GLN A 202 29.15 -0.88 20.35
CA GLN A 202 29.48 -2.30 20.20
C GLN A 202 28.49 -3.21 20.93
N ALA A 203 28.14 -2.86 22.18
CA ALA A 203 27.19 -3.65 22.97
C ALA A 203 25.77 -3.67 22.29
N VAL A 204 25.31 -2.54 21.78
CA VAL A 204 24.04 -2.44 21.06
C VAL A 204 24.07 -3.28 19.78
N THR A 205 25.14 -3.18 19.00
CA THR A 205 25.31 -3.97 17.77
C THR A 205 25.29 -5.46 18.06
N ASN A 206 26.03 -5.90 19.07
CA ASN A 206 26.08 -7.30 19.46
C ASN A 206 24.74 -7.85 19.97
N GLN A 207 23.93 -7.00 20.66
CA GLN A 207 22.58 -7.39 21.08
C GLN A 207 21.59 -7.45 19.91
N SER A 208 21.74 -6.55 18.92
CA SER A 208 20.86 -6.51 17.75
C SER A 208 21.06 -7.70 16.82
N ILE A 209 22.32 -8.11 16.61
CA ILE A 209 22.69 -9.24 15.74
C ILE A 209 22.47 -10.59 16.45
N GLY A 210 22.43 -10.59 17.80
CA GLY A 210 22.42 -11.83 18.59
C GLY A 210 23.82 -12.52 18.64
N ALA A 211 24.00 -13.39 19.61
CA ALA A 211 25.33 -14.01 19.88
C ALA A 211 25.86 -14.87 18.71
N ASN A 212 24.99 -15.37 17.83
CA ASN A 212 25.33 -16.24 16.71
C ASN A 212 24.87 -15.68 15.36
N GLY A 213 24.50 -14.38 15.29
CA GLY A 213 24.10 -13.71 14.07
C GLY A 213 25.29 -13.31 13.20
N SER A 214 25.10 -13.21 11.89
CA SER A 214 26.11 -12.78 10.93
C SER A 214 25.50 -12.12 9.71
N SER A 215 26.06 -10.98 9.31
CA SER A 215 25.84 -10.36 8.01
C SER A 215 26.95 -10.70 7.00
N ALA A 216 27.94 -11.48 7.39
CA ALA A 216 28.99 -11.93 6.48
C ALA A 216 28.40 -12.83 5.38
N PRO A 217 28.88 -12.73 4.13
CA PRO A 217 28.48 -13.63 3.06
C PRO A 217 28.64 -15.09 3.46
N GLN A 218 27.58 -15.89 3.34
CA GLN A 218 27.57 -17.32 3.59
C GLN A 218 27.01 -18.03 2.37
N GLN A 219 27.68 -19.11 1.94
CA GLN A 219 27.19 -19.93 0.86
C GLN A 219 26.13 -20.92 1.34
N TYR A 220 24.98 -20.94 0.67
CA TYR A 220 24.00 -21.99 0.88
C TYR A 220 24.50 -23.31 0.31
N THR A 221 24.57 -24.35 1.12
CA THR A 221 25.02 -25.69 0.71
C THR A 221 23.89 -26.73 0.68
N GLY A 222 22.66 -26.29 0.98
CA GLY A 222 21.49 -27.16 0.97
C GLY A 222 20.93 -27.42 -0.44
N PRO A 223 19.91 -28.28 -0.55
CA PRO A 223 19.25 -28.58 -1.81
C PRO A 223 18.47 -27.37 -2.38
N THR A 224 18.27 -27.33 -3.70
CA THR A 224 17.53 -26.28 -4.41
C THR A 224 16.45 -26.88 -5.32
N THR A 225 15.87 -28.01 -4.92
CA THR A 225 14.88 -28.74 -5.72
C THR A 225 13.46 -28.21 -5.57
N THR A 226 13.09 -27.75 -4.36
CA THR A 226 11.77 -27.16 -4.09
C THR A 226 11.80 -25.64 -4.21
N GLN A 227 10.61 -25.01 -4.34
CA GLN A 227 10.48 -23.54 -4.37
C GLN A 227 11.00 -22.93 -3.07
N ALA A 228 10.61 -23.45 -1.92
CA ALA A 228 11.10 -22.99 -0.61
C ALA A 228 12.62 -23.04 -0.51
N GLN A 229 13.27 -24.14 -0.94
CA GLN A 229 14.72 -24.27 -0.94
C GLN A 229 15.40 -23.25 -1.87
N LYS A 230 14.81 -22.94 -3.04
CA LYS A 230 15.30 -21.89 -3.94
C LYS A 230 15.18 -20.50 -3.30
N ALA A 231 14.06 -20.22 -2.62
CA ALA A 231 13.87 -18.97 -1.90
C ALA A 231 14.91 -18.81 -0.78
N VAL A 232 15.16 -19.85 0.00
CA VAL A 232 16.20 -19.88 1.04
C VAL A 232 17.59 -19.66 0.41
N ALA A 233 17.93 -20.36 -0.67
CA ALA A 233 19.21 -20.20 -1.36
C ALA A 233 19.40 -18.75 -1.86
N PHE A 234 18.36 -18.14 -2.39
CA PHE A 234 18.38 -16.73 -2.80
C PHE A 234 18.66 -15.82 -1.61
N ALA A 235 17.97 -16.01 -0.47
CA ALA A 235 18.18 -15.20 0.73
C ALA A 235 19.62 -15.29 1.25
N TYR A 236 20.21 -16.47 1.28
CA TYR A 236 21.62 -16.64 1.63
C TYR A 236 22.57 -15.87 0.70
N ALA A 237 22.27 -15.83 -0.60
CA ALA A 237 23.08 -15.09 -1.57
C ALA A 237 23.00 -13.56 -1.37
N GLN A 238 22.04 -13.06 -0.60
CA GLN A 238 21.88 -11.63 -0.32
C GLN A 238 22.52 -11.20 1.02
N LEU A 239 23.10 -12.11 1.79
CA LEU A 239 23.77 -11.74 3.04
C LEU A 239 24.86 -10.68 2.80
N GLY A 240 24.83 -9.63 3.62
CA GLY A 240 25.72 -8.48 3.49
C GLY A 240 25.23 -7.38 2.55
N CYS A 241 24.16 -7.60 1.81
CA CYS A 241 23.52 -6.53 1.03
C CYS A 241 22.97 -5.44 1.95
N PRO A 242 23.09 -4.14 1.58
CA PRO A 242 22.57 -3.08 2.43
C PRO A 242 21.04 -3.14 2.53
N TYR A 243 20.50 -2.80 3.69
CA TYR A 243 19.10 -2.42 3.78
C TYR A 243 18.87 -1.12 3.02
N VAL A 244 17.87 -1.14 2.16
CA VAL A 244 17.42 0.06 1.43
C VAL A 244 15.90 0.11 1.49
N TYR A 245 15.37 1.16 2.07
CA TYR A 245 13.92 1.38 2.11
C TYR A 245 13.30 1.35 0.71
N GLY A 246 12.20 0.62 0.52
CA GLY A 246 11.57 0.40 -0.79
C GLY A 246 12.38 -0.51 -1.71
N GLY A 247 13.49 -1.09 -1.23
CA GLY A 247 14.41 -1.90 -2.01
C GLY A 247 13.89 -3.31 -2.29
N THR A 248 14.04 -3.74 -3.55
CA THR A 248 13.74 -5.10 -4.03
C THR A 248 14.95 -5.77 -4.65
N GLY A 249 16.15 -5.21 -4.39
CA GLY A 249 17.41 -5.73 -4.91
C GLY A 249 17.61 -5.55 -6.42
N PRO A 250 18.49 -6.31 -7.04
CA PRO A 250 19.51 -7.12 -6.36
C PRO A 250 20.61 -6.27 -5.72
N CYS A 251 21.53 -6.90 -4.97
CA CYS A 251 22.73 -6.26 -4.49
C CYS A 251 23.53 -5.63 -5.63
N PRO A 252 24.11 -4.40 -5.51
CA PRO A 252 24.19 -3.57 -4.29
C PRO A 252 23.02 -2.59 -4.09
N ARG A 253 21.93 -2.66 -4.88
CA ARG A 253 20.78 -1.75 -4.73
C ARG A 253 20.05 -1.90 -3.39
N GLY A 254 20.19 -3.09 -2.77
CA GLY A 254 19.66 -3.37 -1.44
C GLY A 254 18.19 -3.78 -1.41
N PHE A 255 17.77 -4.19 -0.22
CA PHE A 255 16.43 -4.71 0.07
C PHE A 255 15.87 -4.05 1.33
N ASP A 256 14.56 -3.89 1.41
CA ASP A 256 13.87 -3.88 2.71
C ASP A 256 13.37 -5.29 3.05
N CYS A 257 12.74 -5.45 4.22
CA CYS A 257 12.35 -6.75 4.75
C CYS A 257 11.39 -7.50 3.82
N SER A 258 10.30 -6.87 3.41
CA SER A 258 9.28 -7.45 2.53
C SER A 258 9.75 -7.58 1.08
N GLY A 259 10.61 -6.67 0.62
CA GLY A 259 11.25 -6.75 -0.68
C GLY A 259 12.24 -7.90 -0.81
N LEU A 260 12.98 -8.22 0.27
CA LEU A 260 13.82 -9.43 0.33
C LEU A 260 12.98 -10.70 0.23
N ALA A 261 11.91 -10.80 1.02
CA ALA A 261 10.98 -11.92 0.98
C ALA A 261 10.35 -12.09 -0.41
N GLN A 262 9.87 -10.98 -1.00
CA GLN A 262 9.31 -10.98 -2.34
C GLN A 262 10.31 -11.45 -3.40
N ALA A 263 11.52 -10.92 -3.38
CA ALA A 263 12.55 -11.27 -4.34
C ALA A 263 12.99 -12.74 -4.21
N ALA A 264 13.08 -13.26 -2.99
CA ALA A 264 13.43 -14.65 -2.73
C ALA A 264 12.39 -15.62 -3.31
N TRP A 265 11.11 -15.35 -3.09
CA TRP A 265 10.03 -16.18 -3.62
C TRP A 265 9.83 -15.98 -5.12
N ALA A 266 10.02 -14.76 -5.66
CA ALA A 266 10.04 -14.53 -7.11
C ALA A 266 11.15 -15.32 -7.82
N ALA A 267 12.34 -15.41 -7.22
CA ALA A 267 13.43 -16.26 -7.73
C ALA A 267 13.09 -17.76 -7.71
N ALA A 268 12.19 -18.16 -6.81
CA ALA A 268 11.62 -19.51 -6.75
C ALA A 268 10.42 -19.73 -7.69
N GLY A 269 9.98 -18.68 -8.43
CA GLY A 269 8.84 -18.73 -9.34
C GLY A 269 7.48 -18.50 -8.67
N VAL A 270 7.45 -18.00 -7.45
CA VAL A 270 6.22 -17.65 -6.71
C VAL A 270 6.13 -16.14 -6.54
N GLN A 271 4.99 -15.56 -6.95
CA GLN A 271 4.73 -14.14 -6.75
C GLN A 271 3.99 -13.93 -5.44
N ILE A 272 4.55 -13.12 -4.56
CA ILE A 272 3.92 -12.71 -3.30
C ILE A 272 3.77 -11.19 -3.26
N PRO A 273 2.87 -10.63 -2.44
CA PRO A 273 2.70 -9.18 -2.31
C PRO A 273 3.99 -8.44 -1.93
N ARG A 274 4.05 -7.15 -2.28
CA ARG A 274 5.26 -6.33 -2.09
C ARG A 274 5.52 -5.99 -0.63
N ASP A 275 4.50 -5.74 0.16
CA ASP A 275 4.59 -5.31 1.55
C ASP A 275 4.16 -6.41 2.51
N SER A 276 4.63 -6.33 3.76
CA SER A 276 4.37 -7.34 4.79
C SER A 276 2.89 -7.44 5.15
N TYR A 277 2.14 -6.34 5.15
CA TYR A 277 0.69 -6.36 5.36
C TYR A 277 -0.04 -7.13 4.26
N GLY A 278 0.36 -6.90 3.00
CA GLY A 278 -0.16 -7.65 1.86
C GLY A 278 0.22 -9.12 1.90
N GLN A 279 1.45 -9.45 2.32
CA GLN A 279 1.90 -10.83 2.53
C GLN A 279 1.06 -11.51 3.61
N TRP A 280 0.85 -10.85 4.76
CA TRP A 280 -0.01 -11.34 5.83
C TRP A 280 -1.44 -11.60 5.38
N ALA A 281 -2.02 -10.69 4.63
CA ALA A 281 -3.41 -10.80 4.19
C ALA A 281 -3.63 -11.86 3.11
N ALA A 282 -2.63 -12.15 2.28
CA ALA A 282 -2.78 -12.97 1.07
C ALA A 282 -2.25 -14.40 1.20
N LEU A 283 -1.29 -14.65 2.09
CA LEU A 283 -0.62 -15.95 2.17
C LEU A 283 -1.24 -16.86 3.24
N PRO A 284 -1.17 -18.19 3.06
CA PRO A 284 -1.63 -19.14 4.06
C PRO A 284 -0.88 -19.05 5.38
N HIS A 285 -1.61 -18.99 6.49
CA HIS A 285 -1.06 -19.02 7.83
C HIS A 285 -0.79 -20.47 8.27
N VAL A 286 0.35 -20.71 8.89
CA VAL A 286 0.72 -22.01 9.43
C VAL A 286 1.08 -21.90 10.91
N PRO A 287 0.84 -22.96 11.70
CA PRO A 287 1.26 -22.98 13.11
C PRO A 287 2.79 -22.89 13.23
N LEU A 288 3.30 -22.15 14.22
CA LEU A 288 4.74 -22.06 14.51
C LEU A 288 5.39 -23.44 14.75
N SER A 289 4.64 -24.39 15.30
CA SER A 289 5.11 -25.77 15.50
C SER A 289 5.34 -26.56 14.19
N SER A 290 4.86 -26.02 13.05
CA SER A 290 4.99 -26.63 11.72
C SER A 290 5.87 -25.81 10.78
N ILE A 291 6.72 -24.93 11.36
CA ILE A 291 7.60 -24.06 10.60
C ILE A 291 8.62 -24.85 9.77
N GLU A 292 8.77 -24.48 8.51
CA GLU A 292 9.69 -25.10 7.57
C GLU A 292 10.57 -24.04 6.88
N PRO A 293 11.80 -24.41 6.42
CA PRO A 293 12.63 -23.48 5.67
C PRO A 293 11.91 -22.92 4.44
N GLY A 294 11.92 -21.59 4.29
CA GLY A 294 11.18 -20.83 3.28
C GLY A 294 9.97 -20.11 3.85
N ASP A 295 9.40 -20.55 4.98
CA ASP A 295 8.30 -19.84 5.62
C ASP A 295 8.69 -18.41 5.97
N LEU A 296 7.72 -17.52 5.98
CA LEU A 296 7.88 -16.12 6.35
C LEU A 296 7.38 -15.92 7.78
N LEU A 297 8.22 -15.38 8.62
CA LEU A 297 7.86 -14.98 9.98
C LEU A 297 7.51 -13.51 9.97
N ILE A 298 6.31 -13.18 10.44
CA ILE A 298 5.79 -11.82 10.50
C ILE A 298 5.87 -11.28 11.92
N TYR A 299 6.26 -10.04 12.05
CA TYR A 299 6.58 -9.40 13.32
C TYR A 299 5.99 -8.00 13.44
N ASN A 300 5.89 -7.52 14.69
CA ASN A 300 5.66 -6.12 15.02
C ASN A 300 4.31 -5.56 14.53
N GLY A 301 3.24 -6.37 14.65
CA GLY A 301 1.91 -6.00 14.14
C GLY A 301 1.91 -5.89 12.62
N GLU A 302 2.43 -6.92 11.98
CA GLU A 302 2.53 -7.07 10.52
C GLU A 302 3.52 -6.10 9.83
N GLY A 303 4.28 -5.32 10.60
CA GLY A 303 5.16 -4.27 10.08
C GLY A 303 6.57 -4.74 9.74
N HIS A 304 6.89 -6.04 9.86
CA HIS A 304 8.20 -6.60 9.52
C HIS A 304 8.09 -8.06 9.13
N VAL A 305 9.02 -8.54 8.29
CA VAL A 305 9.06 -9.93 7.84
C VAL A 305 10.48 -10.44 7.69
N ALA A 306 10.69 -11.71 8.05
CA ALA A 306 11.94 -12.43 7.81
C ALA A 306 11.68 -13.80 7.19
N ILE A 307 12.69 -14.38 6.54
CA ILE A 307 12.63 -15.71 5.92
C ILE A 307 13.23 -16.73 6.88
N TYR A 308 12.45 -17.73 7.29
CA TYR A 308 12.98 -18.85 8.06
C TYR A 308 13.88 -19.73 7.20
N VAL A 309 15.09 -20.00 7.66
CA VAL A 309 16.07 -20.77 6.88
C VAL A 309 16.43 -22.12 7.52
N GLY A 310 15.69 -22.48 8.58
CA GLY A 310 15.89 -23.73 9.31
C GLY A 310 16.87 -23.61 10.47
N GLY A 311 16.82 -24.60 11.37
CA GLY A 311 17.75 -24.68 12.50
C GLY A 311 17.60 -23.58 13.55
N GLY A 312 16.44 -22.91 13.60
CA GLY A 312 16.20 -21.77 14.50
C GLY A 312 16.79 -20.46 13.99
N TYR A 313 17.03 -20.32 12.69
CA TYR A 313 17.57 -19.09 12.08
C TYR A 313 16.63 -18.48 11.07
N ILE A 314 16.69 -17.16 11.01
CA ILE A 314 16.03 -16.33 9.99
C ILE A 314 17.07 -15.53 9.20
N ILE A 315 16.72 -15.15 7.99
CA ILE A 315 17.42 -14.13 7.20
C ILE A 315 16.46 -13.00 6.95
N ASP A 316 16.89 -11.78 7.22
CA ASP A 316 16.12 -10.58 6.95
C ASP A 316 16.98 -9.38 6.54
N ALA A 317 16.29 -8.32 6.12
CA ALA A 317 16.83 -6.97 5.93
C ALA A 317 16.27 -6.10 7.06
N PRO A 318 17.04 -5.82 8.13
CA PRO A 318 16.47 -5.35 9.39
C PRO A 318 16.07 -3.87 9.36
N GLN A 319 16.96 -2.96 8.99
CA GLN A 319 16.68 -1.50 8.97
C GLN A 319 17.78 -0.69 8.30
N THR A 320 17.52 0.60 8.07
CA THR A 320 18.51 1.54 7.51
C THR A 320 19.80 1.57 8.32
N GLY A 321 20.93 1.41 7.63
CA GLY A 321 22.26 1.38 8.23
C GLY A 321 22.75 -0.01 8.60
N MET A 322 21.92 -1.05 8.45
CA MET A 322 22.28 -2.46 8.60
C MET A 322 22.29 -3.17 7.26
N ASN A 323 22.78 -4.37 7.24
CA ASN A 323 22.81 -5.23 6.06
C ASN A 323 21.88 -6.42 6.26
N VAL A 324 21.51 -7.08 5.17
CA VAL A 324 20.86 -8.39 5.20
C VAL A 324 21.70 -9.33 6.06
N GLU A 325 21.06 -9.93 7.05
CA GLU A 325 21.72 -10.73 8.06
C GLU A 325 21.02 -12.07 8.32
N LYS A 326 21.78 -13.03 8.83
CA LYS A 326 21.26 -14.30 9.35
C LYS A 326 21.41 -14.28 10.86
N ILE A 327 20.31 -14.42 11.58
CA ILE A 327 20.28 -14.35 13.04
C ILE A 327 19.40 -15.46 13.63
N PRO A 328 19.59 -15.83 14.90
CA PRO A 328 18.66 -16.72 15.60
C PRO A 328 17.27 -16.07 15.68
N GLU A 329 16.20 -16.83 15.38
CA GLU A 329 14.82 -16.39 15.60
C GLU A 329 14.52 -16.06 17.07
N SER A 330 15.28 -16.67 17.98
CA SER A 330 15.21 -16.44 19.43
C SER A 330 15.85 -15.13 19.88
N THR A 331 16.43 -14.35 18.97
CA THR A 331 16.94 -12.99 19.30
C THR A 331 15.81 -12.17 19.93
N PRO A 332 16.04 -11.48 21.06
CA PRO A 332 14.97 -10.96 21.92
C PRO A 332 13.93 -10.09 21.23
N TRP A 333 14.34 -9.27 20.26
CA TRP A 333 13.37 -8.44 19.52
C TRP A 333 12.43 -9.31 18.67
N TYR A 334 12.97 -10.30 17.93
CA TYR A 334 12.17 -11.18 17.06
C TYR A 334 11.27 -12.10 17.89
N ALA A 335 11.81 -12.75 18.91
CA ALA A 335 11.03 -13.62 19.78
C ALA A 335 9.89 -12.89 20.52
N GLY A 336 10.10 -11.62 20.87
CA GLY A 336 9.11 -10.80 21.59
C GLY A 336 8.06 -10.14 20.72
N ASN A 337 8.22 -10.12 19.39
CA ASN A 337 7.33 -9.42 18.46
C ASN A 337 6.75 -10.30 17.36
N LEU A 338 6.85 -11.63 17.47
CA LEU A 338 6.31 -12.56 16.47
C LEU A 338 4.78 -12.51 16.45
N ASP A 339 4.20 -12.21 15.30
CA ASP A 339 2.75 -12.21 15.05
C ASP A 339 2.28 -13.56 14.50
N GLY A 340 3.07 -14.21 13.63
CA GLY A 340 2.75 -15.50 13.07
C GLY A 340 3.67 -15.93 11.92
N VAL A 341 3.28 -17.03 11.28
CA VAL A 341 4.06 -17.68 10.20
C VAL A 341 3.20 -17.85 8.97
N LEU A 342 3.76 -17.54 7.80
CA LEU A 342 3.11 -17.68 6.50
C LEU A 342 3.88 -18.67 5.63
N ARG A 343 3.18 -19.42 4.79
CA ARG A 343 3.78 -20.34 3.82
C ARG A 343 3.37 -19.96 2.40
N PRO A 344 4.23 -19.31 1.62
CA PRO A 344 3.99 -19.00 0.21
C PRO A 344 3.88 -20.19 -0.72
#